data_346b876e6005fe5bb976b1dbf127f46c
#
_entry.id   346b876e6005fe5bb976b1dbf127f46c
#
_cell.length_a   1.000
_cell.length_b   1.000
_cell.length_c   1.000
_cell.angle_alpha   90.00
_cell.angle_beta   90.00
_cell.angle_gamma   90.00
#
_symmetry.space_group_name_H-M   'P 1'
#
loop_
_entity.id
_entity.type
_entity.pdbx_description
1 polymer ?
#
loop_
_entity_poly.entity_id
_entity_poly.type
_entity_poly.pdbx_seq_one_letter_code
_entity_poly.pdbx_strand_id
1 'polypeptide(L)'
;FASDPIDMNIGIDNVAAMYELTEMLIQRGYQNIGLLCANQEQWIFQQHLHGWYKAMLRHHMSPNRVINAALPPNFSTGASQLPEFLLAWPELDALVCVSDELACGALYECQRRRIKVPDDLAVVGFGDSDVSRVCQPPLTTMTVPHRKIGSEAGRALLERLNQGNWSDRKSIASSLCMRESC
;
A
#
# COMPACT_ATOMS: atom_id res chain seq x y z
N PHE A 1 5.64 -9.22 -8.05
CA PHE A 1 6.48 -9.97 -9.02
C PHE A 1 6.29 -9.38 -10.41
N ALA A 2 7.34 -9.38 -11.24
CA ALA A 2 7.19 -9.06 -12.66
C ALA A 2 6.27 -10.08 -13.34
N SER A 3 5.54 -9.64 -14.38
CA SER A 3 4.64 -10.53 -15.13
C SER A 3 5.42 -11.66 -15.81
N ASP A 4 6.61 -11.34 -16.26
CA ASP A 4 7.46 -12.24 -17.06
C ASP A 4 8.92 -12.05 -16.65
N PRO A 5 9.38 -12.76 -15.61
CA PRO A 5 10.77 -12.63 -15.15
C PRO A 5 11.73 -13.22 -16.18
N ILE A 6 12.65 -12.41 -16.66
CA ILE A 6 13.69 -12.86 -17.63
C ILE A 6 14.57 -13.92 -16.97
N ASP A 7 14.74 -13.85 -15.66
CA ASP A 7 15.72 -14.67 -14.96
C ASP A 7 15.23 -15.12 -13.58
N MET A 8 15.14 -14.19 -12.63
CA MET A 8 14.78 -14.48 -11.25
C MET A 8 13.97 -13.34 -10.68
N ASN A 9 12.93 -13.66 -9.90
CA ASN A 9 12.08 -12.68 -9.26
C ASN A 9 11.98 -12.94 -7.76
N ILE A 10 12.52 -12.01 -6.97
CA ILE A 10 12.48 -12.06 -5.50
C ILE A 10 11.78 -10.81 -4.99
N GLY A 11 10.69 -10.97 -4.27
CA GLY A 11 9.90 -9.87 -3.75
C GLY A 11 8.78 -10.33 -2.85
N ILE A 12 7.85 -9.43 -2.51
CA ILE A 12 6.62 -9.77 -1.80
C ILE A 12 5.50 -10.09 -2.79
N ASP A 13 4.45 -10.76 -2.30
CA ASP A 13 3.18 -10.86 -3.01
C ASP A 13 2.37 -9.57 -2.75
N ASN A 14 2.47 -8.60 -3.66
CA ASN A 14 1.80 -7.32 -3.53
C ASN A 14 0.27 -7.43 -3.53
N VAL A 15 -0.28 -8.42 -4.25
CA VAL A 15 -1.73 -8.65 -4.27
C VAL A 15 -2.21 -9.14 -2.91
N ALA A 16 -1.52 -10.15 -2.35
CA ALA A 16 -1.86 -10.68 -1.04
C ALA A 16 -1.65 -9.63 0.07
N ALA A 17 -0.55 -8.86 0.02
CA ALA A 17 -0.25 -7.82 0.99
C ALA A 17 -1.30 -6.69 0.99
N MET A 18 -1.70 -6.21 -0.17
CA MET A 18 -2.74 -5.18 -0.28
C MET A 18 -4.13 -5.72 0.09
N TYR A 19 -4.41 -6.99 -0.25
CA TYR A 19 -5.62 -7.67 0.20
C TYR A 19 -5.69 -7.69 1.73
N GLU A 20 -4.63 -8.13 2.41
CA GLU A 20 -4.55 -8.20 3.88
C GLU A 20 -4.72 -6.83 4.53
N LEU A 21 -4.05 -5.78 4.00
CA LEU A 21 -4.17 -4.41 4.49
C LEU A 21 -5.63 -3.89 4.38
N THR A 22 -6.29 -4.17 3.26
CA THR A 22 -7.67 -3.74 3.04
C THR A 22 -8.65 -4.55 3.90
N GLU A 23 -8.45 -5.86 3.99
CA GLU A 23 -9.29 -6.75 4.81
C GLU A 23 -9.24 -6.37 6.29
N MET A 24 -8.07 -5.95 6.79
CA MET A 24 -7.93 -5.44 8.16
C MET A 24 -8.86 -4.24 8.41
N LEU A 25 -8.95 -3.29 7.49
CA LEU A 25 -9.87 -2.15 7.61
C LEU A 25 -11.34 -2.61 7.62
N ILE A 26 -11.71 -3.53 6.73
CA ILE A 26 -13.07 -4.09 6.68
C ILE A 26 -13.43 -4.80 8.00
N GLN A 27 -12.51 -5.60 8.54
CA GLN A 27 -12.70 -6.29 9.83
C GLN A 27 -12.82 -5.32 11.02
N ARG A 28 -12.25 -4.12 10.91
CA ARG A 28 -12.40 -3.03 11.89
C ARG A 28 -13.72 -2.25 11.74
N GLY A 29 -14.51 -2.56 10.73
CA GLY A 29 -15.85 -2.00 10.53
C GLY A 29 -15.92 -0.81 9.57
N TYR A 30 -14.82 -0.42 8.92
CA TYR A 30 -14.84 0.62 7.89
C TYR A 30 -15.66 0.16 6.68
N GLN A 31 -16.53 1.04 6.17
CA GLN A 31 -17.51 0.72 5.13
C GLN A 31 -17.24 1.44 3.80
N ASN A 32 -16.61 2.61 3.86
CA ASN A 32 -16.40 3.49 2.71
C ASN A 32 -14.91 3.67 2.46
N ILE A 33 -14.27 2.59 2.00
CA ILE A 33 -12.81 2.50 1.85
C ILE A 33 -12.41 2.98 0.46
N GLY A 34 -11.57 4.00 0.39
CA GLY A 34 -10.98 4.51 -0.85
C GLY A 34 -9.55 4.00 -1.08
N LEU A 35 -9.11 4.00 -2.34
CA LEU A 35 -7.74 3.69 -2.73
C LEU A 35 -7.10 4.89 -3.45
N LEU A 36 -6.07 5.47 -2.86
CA LEU A 36 -5.18 6.40 -3.52
C LEU A 36 -4.04 5.63 -4.18
N CYS A 37 -4.20 5.42 -5.49
CA CYS A 37 -3.27 4.69 -6.33
C CYS A 37 -2.32 5.65 -7.07
N ALA A 38 -1.17 5.14 -7.48
CA ALA A 38 -0.29 5.81 -8.43
C ALA A 38 -0.56 5.33 -9.87
N ASN A 39 0.22 5.80 -10.84
CA ASN A 39 0.03 5.45 -12.25
C ASN A 39 -0.13 3.94 -12.48
N GLN A 40 -1.28 3.54 -13.00
CA GLN A 40 -1.64 2.14 -13.26
C GLN A 40 -0.84 1.46 -14.39
N GLU A 41 -0.05 2.20 -15.16
CA GLU A 41 0.83 1.60 -16.16
C GLU A 41 1.96 0.79 -15.52
N GLN A 42 2.31 1.08 -14.26
CA GLN A 42 3.31 0.31 -13.55
C GLN A 42 2.70 -0.96 -12.94
N TRP A 43 3.30 -2.09 -13.25
CA TRP A 43 2.87 -3.41 -12.80
C TRP A 43 2.62 -3.52 -11.29
N ILE A 44 3.45 -2.89 -10.47
CA ILE A 44 3.29 -2.92 -9.02
C ILE A 44 1.97 -2.29 -8.56
N PHE A 45 1.56 -1.18 -9.17
CA PHE A 45 0.33 -0.49 -8.80
C PHE A 45 -0.92 -1.22 -9.30
N GLN A 46 -0.82 -1.94 -10.43
CA GLN A 46 -1.87 -2.86 -10.87
C GLN A 46 -2.07 -4.00 -9.85
N GLN A 47 -0.99 -4.52 -9.27
CA GLN A 47 -1.10 -5.54 -8.23
C GLN A 47 -1.73 -5.00 -6.94
N HIS A 48 -1.39 -3.78 -6.53
CA HIS A 48 -2.01 -3.13 -5.39
C HIS A 48 -3.52 -2.92 -5.63
N LEU A 49 -3.88 -2.38 -6.78
CA LEU A 49 -5.27 -2.20 -7.17
C LEU A 49 -6.02 -3.54 -7.16
N HIS A 50 -5.42 -4.59 -7.71
CA HIS A 50 -6.03 -5.94 -7.74
C HIS A 50 -6.25 -6.49 -6.31
N GLY A 51 -5.29 -6.33 -5.40
CA GLY A 51 -5.42 -6.76 -4.01
C GLY A 51 -6.56 -6.06 -3.29
N TRP A 52 -6.65 -4.73 -3.44
CA TRP A 52 -7.74 -3.93 -2.90
C TRP A 52 -9.10 -4.34 -3.49
N TYR A 53 -9.22 -4.45 -4.82
CA TYR A 53 -10.44 -4.93 -5.49
C TYR A 53 -10.90 -6.28 -4.95
N LYS A 54 -9.97 -7.22 -4.81
CA LYS A 54 -10.26 -8.58 -4.33
C LYS A 54 -10.82 -8.56 -2.91
N ALA A 55 -10.30 -7.74 -2.01
CA ALA A 55 -10.81 -7.60 -0.65
C ALA A 55 -12.22 -6.99 -0.65
N MET A 56 -12.42 -5.87 -1.36
CA MET A 56 -13.72 -5.20 -1.46
C MET A 56 -14.81 -6.14 -2.00
N LEU A 57 -14.53 -6.83 -3.11
CA LEU A 57 -15.51 -7.74 -3.74
C LEU A 57 -15.82 -8.96 -2.85
N ARG A 58 -14.83 -9.50 -2.14
CA ARG A 58 -15.05 -10.62 -1.22
C ARG A 58 -16.06 -10.28 -0.12
N HIS A 59 -16.07 -9.02 0.33
CA HIS A 59 -16.96 -8.52 1.35
C HIS A 59 -18.20 -7.80 0.81
N HIS A 60 -18.51 -7.98 -0.49
CA HIS A 60 -19.67 -7.38 -1.17
C HIS A 60 -19.69 -5.85 -1.11
N MET A 61 -18.52 -5.22 -0.99
CA MET A 61 -18.34 -3.77 -0.98
C MET A 61 -18.07 -3.25 -2.38
N SER A 62 -18.53 -2.03 -2.68
CA SER A 62 -18.33 -1.42 -4.00
C SER A 62 -16.89 -0.88 -4.18
N PRO A 63 -16.11 -1.40 -5.14
CA PRO A 63 -14.72 -0.98 -5.37
C PRO A 63 -14.63 0.19 -6.36
N ASN A 64 -15.39 1.27 -6.15
CA ASN A 64 -15.47 2.40 -7.06
C ASN A 64 -14.77 3.68 -6.57
N ARG A 65 -14.24 3.68 -5.33
CA ARG A 65 -13.57 4.84 -4.72
C ARG A 65 -12.06 4.77 -4.98
N VAL A 66 -11.66 5.06 -6.21
CA VAL A 66 -10.24 5.03 -6.61
C VAL A 66 -9.84 6.33 -7.26
N ILE A 67 -8.78 6.96 -6.78
CA ILE A 67 -8.09 8.06 -7.47
C ILE A 67 -6.68 7.62 -7.86
N ASN A 68 -6.34 7.85 -9.14
CA ASN A 68 -5.01 7.62 -9.65
C ASN A 68 -4.19 8.90 -9.53
N ALA A 69 -3.25 8.92 -8.60
CA ALA A 69 -2.35 10.04 -8.42
C ALA A 69 -1.39 10.19 -9.61
N ALA A 70 -0.98 11.43 -9.88
CA ALA A 70 0.10 11.69 -10.80
C ALA A 70 1.43 11.13 -10.28
N LEU A 71 2.35 10.81 -11.18
CA LEU A 71 3.71 10.41 -10.80
C LEU A 71 4.62 11.64 -10.62
N PRO A 72 5.58 11.56 -9.68
CA PRO A 72 5.84 10.47 -8.73
C PRO A 72 4.85 10.45 -7.57
N PRO A 73 4.51 9.26 -7.00
CA PRO A 73 3.69 9.14 -5.80
C PRO A 73 4.47 9.65 -4.58
N ASN A 74 4.25 10.88 -4.21
CA ASN A 74 4.98 11.57 -3.13
C ASN A 74 4.03 12.27 -2.16
N PHE A 75 4.61 12.87 -1.12
CA PHE A 75 3.89 13.62 -0.09
C PHE A 75 2.97 14.71 -0.66
N SER A 76 3.47 15.54 -1.58
CA SER A 76 2.66 16.63 -2.17
C SER A 76 1.44 16.09 -2.92
N THR A 77 1.60 14.98 -3.62
CA THR A 77 0.50 14.31 -4.33
C THR A 77 -0.55 13.79 -3.34
N GLY A 78 -0.12 13.14 -2.25
CA GLY A 78 -1.04 12.68 -1.20
C GLY A 78 -1.85 13.84 -0.60
N ALA A 79 -1.19 14.95 -0.27
CA ALA A 79 -1.85 16.13 0.27
C ALA A 79 -2.83 16.78 -0.73
N SER A 80 -2.49 16.82 -2.02
CA SER A 80 -3.36 17.44 -3.04
C SER A 80 -4.54 16.56 -3.43
N GLN A 81 -4.43 15.24 -3.34
CA GLN A 81 -5.48 14.31 -3.77
C GLN A 81 -6.55 14.05 -2.70
N LEU A 82 -6.24 14.19 -1.41
CA LEU A 82 -7.23 13.99 -0.36
C LEU A 82 -8.47 14.88 -0.50
N PRO A 83 -8.37 16.21 -0.81
CA PRO A 83 -9.54 17.03 -1.06
C PRO A 83 -10.46 16.51 -2.17
N GLU A 84 -9.89 15.94 -3.22
CA GLU A 84 -10.65 15.37 -4.35
C GLU A 84 -11.41 14.11 -3.89
N PHE A 85 -10.81 13.26 -3.05
CA PHE A 85 -11.50 12.14 -2.43
C PHE A 85 -12.70 12.59 -1.60
N LEU A 86 -12.51 13.57 -0.71
CA LEU A 86 -13.56 14.06 0.17
C LEU A 86 -14.68 14.77 -0.58
N LEU A 87 -14.37 15.37 -1.73
CA LEU A 87 -15.37 15.98 -2.60
C LEU A 87 -16.18 14.92 -3.37
N ALA A 88 -15.51 13.90 -3.88
CA ALA A 88 -16.13 12.84 -4.66
C ALA A 88 -16.92 11.86 -3.77
N TRP A 89 -16.43 11.59 -2.57
CA TRP A 89 -17.01 10.64 -1.61
C TRP A 89 -16.99 11.23 -0.19
N PRO A 90 -17.96 12.09 0.15
CA PRO A 90 -18.03 12.72 1.48
C PRO A 90 -18.20 11.73 2.63
N GLU A 91 -18.67 10.51 2.31
CA GLU A 91 -18.86 9.42 3.28
C GLU A 91 -17.60 8.58 3.52
N LEU A 92 -16.46 8.94 2.91
CA LEU A 92 -15.21 8.18 3.04
C LEU A 92 -14.80 8.06 4.51
N ASP A 93 -14.60 6.85 4.99
CA ASP A 93 -14.22 6.55 6.39
C ASP A 93 -12.82 5.92 6.52
N ALA A 94 -12.25 5.40 5.40
CA ALA A 94 -10.88 4.93 5.36
C ALA A 94 -10.23 5.18 3.99
N LEU A 95 -8.93 5.51 4.00
CA LEU A 95 -8.10 5.73 2.82
C LEU A 95 -6.89 4.81 2.84
N VAL A 96 -6.82 3.92 1.84
CA VAL A 96 -5.65 3.08 1.56
C VAL A 96 -4.77 3.81 0.56
N CYS A 97 -3.50 4.00 0.90
CA CYS A 97 -2.50 4.60 0.01
C CYS A 97 -1.47 3.54 -0.43
N VAL A 98 -1.10 3.55 -1.71
CA VAL A 98 -0.13 2.59 -2.27
C VAL A 98 1.33 2.87 -1.87
N SER A 99 1.58 3.94 -1.11
CA SER A 99 2.87 4.22 -0.46
C SER A 99 2.67 5.03 0.83
N ASP A 100 3.66 4.96 1.73
CA ASP A 100 3.65 5.73 2.98
C ASP A 100 3.79 7.23 2.73
N GLU A 101 4.50 7.64 1.68
CA GLU A 101 4.66 9.05 1.33
C GLU A 101 3.31 9.66 0.91
N LEU A 102 2.51 8.95 0.13
CA LEU A 102 1.14 9.38 -0.21
C LEU A 102 0.27 9.46 1.06
N ALA A 103 0.34 8.44 1.91
CA ALA A 103 -0.42 8.39 3.16
C ALA A 103 -0.05 9.55 4.10
N CYS A 104 1.24 9.85 4.26
CA CYS A 104 1.70 10.97 5.08
C CYS A 104 1.26 12.32 4.51
N GLY A 105 1.21 12.46 3.18
CA GLY A 105 0.64 13.64 2.53
C GLY A 105 -0.85 13.80 2.85
N ALA A 106 -1.61 12.71 2.80
CA ALA A 106 -3.03 12.71 3.18
C ALA A 106 -3.20 13.04 4.67
N LEU A 107 -2.40 12.47 5.58
CA LEU A 107 -2.41 12.79 7.02
C LEU A 107 -2.15 14.28 7.27
N TYR A 108 -1.16 14.85 6.58
CA TYR A 108 -0.88 16.29 6.69
C TYR A 108 -2.09 17.14 6.27
N GLU A 109 -2.77 16.78 5.18
CA GLU A 109 -3.97 17.50 4.73
C GLU A 109 -5.16 17.27 5.67
N CYS A 110 -5.32 16.10 6.28
CA CYS A 110 -6.27 15.85 7.36
C CYS A 110 -6.04 16.83 8.52
N GLN A 111 -4.79 16.97 8.96
CA GLN A 111 -4.43 17.90 10.03
C GLN A 111 -4.77 19.35 9.68
N ARG A 112 -4.46 19.80 8.45
CA ARG A 112 -4.81 21.15 7.98
C ARG A 112 -6.31 21.41 7.99
N ARG A 113 -7.12 20.41 7.68
CA ARG A 113 -8.58 20.47 7.64
C ARG A 113 -9.25 20.16 8.96
N ARG A 114 -8.48 19.81 10.00
CA ARG A 114 -8.98 19.39 11.31
C ARG A 114 -9.83 18.12 11.26
N ILE A 115 -9.55 17.25 10.30
CA ILE A 115 -10.11 15.90 10.20
C ILE A 115 -9.34 15.03 11.20
N LYS A 116 -10.05 14.39 12.10
CA LYS A 116 -9.45 13.53 13.11
C LYS A 116 -9.11 12.17 12.52
N VAL A 117 -7.85 11.76 12.65
CA VAL A 117 -7.38 10.43 12.26
C VAL A 117 -7.09 9.64 13.54
N PRO A 118 -7.70 8.47 13.74
CA PRO A 118 -8.58 7.74 12.80
C PRO A 118 -10.09 8.01 12.93
N ASP A 119 -10.53 8.87 13.85
CA ASP A 119 -11.95 8.97 14.26
C ASP A 119 -12.89 9.37 13.10
N ASP A 120 -12.48 10.36 12.28
CA ASP A 120 -13.27 10.83 11.13
C ASP A 120 -12.84 10.13 9.83
N LEU A 121 -11.54 9.78 9.70
CA LEU A 121 -10.97 9.12 8.52
C LEU A 121 -9.74 8.31 8.93
N ALA A 122 -9.78 7.01 8.77
CA ALA A 122 -8.57 6.18 8.88
C ALA A 122 -7.67 6.34 7.64
N VAL A 123 -6.36 6.33 7.84
CA VAL A 123 -5.38 6.38 6.75
C VAL A 123 -4.35 5.27 6.94
N VAL A 124 -4.11 4.48 5.90
CA VAL A 124 -3.10 3.43 5.91
C VAL A 124 -2.16 3.53 4.71
N GLY A 125 -0.91 3.14 4.91
CA GLY A 125 0.15 3.19 3.91
C GLY A 125 0.67 1.83 3.48
N PHE A 126 1.73 1.84 2.67
CA PHE A 126 2.40 0.65 2.17
C PHE A 126 3.91 0.91 2.05
N GLY A 127 4.74 0.10 2.73
CA GLY A 127 6.19 0.19 2.68
C GLY A 127 6.90 0.06 4.03
N ASP A 128 6.33 0.57 5.12
CA ASP A 128 6.95 0.77 6.45
C ASP A 128 8.25 1.58 6.35
N SER A 129 8.21 2.65 5.56
CA SER A 129 9.30 3.61 5.44
C SER A 129 9.47 4.44 6.73
N ASP A 130 10.62 5.11 6.88
CA ASP A 130 10.89 5.88 8.10
C ASP A 130 9.84 6.96 8.37
N VAL A 131 9.26 7.55 7.32
CA VAL A 131 8.22 8.58 7.46
C VAL A 131 6.97 8.05 8.14
N SER A 132 6.64 6.76 7.99
CA SER A 132 5.46 6.14 8.61
C SER A 132 5.49 6.16 10.15
N ARG A 133 6.69 6.27 10.73
CA ARG A 133 6.91 6.27 12.19
C ARG A 133 6.91 7.67 12.81
N VAL A 134 7.22 8.68 11.99
CA VAL A 134 7.39 10.05 12.47
C VAL A 134 6.23 10.96 12.10
N CYS A 135 5.32 10.53 11.24
CA CYS A 135 4.10 11.27 10.95
C CYS A 135 3.13 11.27 12.14
N GLN A 136 2.14 12.15 12.14
CA GLN A 136 1.18 12.29 13.23
C GLN A 136 -0.26 12.16 12.71
N PRO A 137 -1.01 11.15 13.17
CA PRO A 137 -0.58 10.02 14.02
C PRO A 137 0.40 9.09 13.30
N PRO A 138 1.16 8.24 14.03
CA PRO A 138 1.99 7.20 13.43
C PRO A 138 1.17 6.29 12.51
N LEU A 139 1.71 6.04 11.30
CA LEU A 139 0.97 5.41 10.20
C LEU A 139 0.96 3.89 10.30
N THR A 140 -0.22 3.29 10.32
CA THR A 140 -0.42 1.87 10.06
C THR A 140 -0.09 1.57 8.59
N THR A 141 0.72 0.55 8.36
CA THR A 141 1.27 0.28 7.02
C THR A 141 1.57 -1.21 6.82
N MET A 142 1.67 -1.63 5.57
CA MET A 142 2.18 -2.95 5.21
C MET A 142 3.70 -2.89 5.07
N THR A 143 4.42 -3.74 5.82
CA THR A 143 5.89 -3.78 5.79
C THR A 143 6.41 -4.44 4.51
N VAL A 144 7.36 -3.80 3.84
CA VAL A 144 8.15 -4.39 2.76
C VAL A 144 9.57 -4.65 3.28
N PRO A 145 9.99 -5.92 3.46
CA PRO A 145 11.27 -6.23 4.08
C PRO A 145 12.45 -6.09 3.08
N HIS A 146 12.75 -4.86 2.64
CA HIS A 146 13.74 -4.55 1.60
C HIS A 146 15.11 -5.18 1.85
N ARG A 147 15.60 -5.16 3.12
CA ARG A 147 16.89 -5.78 3.47
C ARG A 147 16.89 -7.29 3.22
N LYS A 148 15.80 -7.97 3.58
CA LYS A 148 15.66 -9.42 3.37
C LYS A 148 15.55 -9.74 1.89
N ILE A 149 14.80 -8.94 1.13
CA ILE A 149 14.68 -9.07 -0.33
C ILE A 149 16.06 -8.94 -0.97
N GLY A 150 16.83 -7.89 -0.63
CA GLY A 150 18.17 -7.68 -1.15
C GLY A 150 19.16 -8.80 -0.78
N SER A 151 19.13 -9.27 0.46
CA SER A 151 19.98 -10.38 0.93
C SER A 151 19.66 -11.68 0.18
N GLU A 152 18.38 -11.99 0.01
CA GLU A 152 17.93 -13.18 -0.72
C GLU A 152 18.28 -13.09 -2.23
N ALA A 153 18.17 -11.90 -2.82
CA ALA A 153 18.56 -11.68 -4.21
C ALA A 153 20.07 -11.88 -4.40
N GLY A 154 20.90 -11.33 -3.50
CA GLY A 154 22.34 -11.53 -3.54
C GLY A 154 22.74 -13.00 -3.37
N ARG A 155 22.10 -13.72 -2.43
CA ARG A 155 22.34 -15.15 -2.23
C ARG A 155 21.98 -15.97 -3.47
N ALA A 156 20.81 -15.75 -4.02
CA ALA A 156 20.33 -16.46 -5.20
C ALA A 156 21.21 -16.20 -6.43
N LEU A 157 21.73 -14.97 -6.60
CA LEU A 157 22.69 -14.66 -7.65
C LEU A 157 24.01 -15.45 -7.49
N LEU A 158 24.53 -15.53 -6.27
CA LEU A 158 25.74 -16.31 -5.98
C LEU A 158 25.54 -17.81 -6.22
N GLU A 159 24.41 -18.36 -5.79
CA GLU A 159 24.04 -19.76 -6.06
C GLU A 159 23.99 -20.05 -7.56
N ARG A 160 23.40 -19.14 -8.35
CA ARG A 160 23.36 -19.28 -9.80
C ARG A 160 24.74 -19.24 -10.46
N LEU A 161 25.59 -18.29 -10.06
CA LEU A 161 26.95 -18.19 -10.58
C LEU A 161 27.78 -19.43 -10.28
N ASN A 162 27.49 -20.12 -9.18
CA ASN A 162 28.14 -21.38 -8.79
C ASN A 162 27.43 -22.63 -9.37
N GLN A 163 26.55 -22.48 -10.35
CA GLN A 163 25.80 -23.55 -11.00
C GLN A 163 24.92 -24.39 -10.03
N GLY A 164 24.50 -23.78 -8.91
CA GLY A 164 23.59 -24.39 -7.94
C GLY A 164 22.13 -24.43 -8.44
N ASN A 165 21.28 -25.18 -7.75
CA ASN A 165 19.85 -25.15 -7.94
C ASN A 165 19.28 -23.85 -7.36
N TRP A 166 18.51 -23.12 -8.15
CA TRP A 166 17.87 -21.87 -7.75
C TRP A 166 16.41 -21.85 -8.23
N SER A 167 15.60 -21.04 -7.57
CA SER A 167 14.18 -20.88 -7.89
C SER A 167 13.97 -19.59 -8.69
N ASP A 168 13.20 -19.67 -9.77
CA ASP A 168 12.84 -18.52 -10.61
C ASP A 168 12.04 -17.47 -9.84
N ARG A 169 11.32 -17.89 -8.80
CA ARG A 169 10.48 -17.02 -7.97
C ARG A 169 10.62 -17.34 -6.50
N LYS A 170 10.85 -16.30 -5.69
CA LYS A 170 10.86 -16.39 -4.24
C LYS A 170 10.02 -15.29 -3.63
N SER A 171 8.93 -15.68 -2.97
CA SER A 171 8.12 -14.75 -2.19
C SER A 171 8.71 -14.58 -0.80
N ILE A 172 8.85 -13.32 -0.38
CA ILE A 172 9.23 -12.92 0.98
C ILE A 172 7.97 -12.44 1.69
N ALA A 173 7.74 -12.91 2.89
CA ALA A 173 6.56 -12.51 3.66
C ALA A 173 6.62 -11.01 3.99
N SER A 174 5.52 -10.31 3.69
CA SER A 174 5.20 -9.00 4.24
C SER A 174 4.45 -9.16 5.57
N SER A 175 4.28 -8.11 6.32
CA SER A 175 3.51 -8.13 7.57
C SER A 175 2.84 -6.77 7.80
N LEU A 176 1.66 -6.82 8.40
CA LEU A 176 0.94 -5.63 8.80
C LEU A 176 1.60 -5.00 10.03
N CYS A 177 1.91 -3.72 9.96
CA CYS A 177 2.47 -2.93 11.06
C CYS A 177 1.39 -1.96 11.56
N MET A 178 0.70 -2.38 12.63
CA MET A 178 -0.38 -1.60 13.25
C MET A 178 0.19 -0.44 14.06
N ARG A 179 -0.38 0.77 13.85
CA ARG A 179 -0.10 2.00 14.58
C ARG A 179 -1.40 2.77 14.86
N GLU A 180 -1.34 4.10 14.95
CA GLU A 180 -2.44 4.91 15.46
C GLU A 180 -3.35 5.52 14.38
N SER A 181 -3.03 5.34 13.10
CA SER A 181 -3.76 5.98 12.00
C SER A 181 -5.01 5.23 11.52
N CYS A 182 -5.30 4.07 12.13
CA CYS A 182 -6.54 3.33 11.87
C CYS A 182 -6.98 2.47 13.05
#